data_35d004eb1ae5dc95df44e3cf01266b30
#
_entry.id   35d004eb1ae5dc95df44e3cf01266b30
#
_cell.length_a   1.000
_cell.length_b   1.000
_cell.length_c   1.000
_cell.angle_alpha   90.00
_cell.angle_beta   90.00
_cell.angle_gamma   90.00
#
_symmetry.space_group_name_H-M   'P 1'
#
loop_
_entity.id
_entity.type
_entity.pdbx_description
1 polymer ?
#
loop_
_entity_poly.entity_id
_entity_poly.type
_entity_poly.pdbx_seq_one_letter_code
_entity_poly.pdbx_strand_id
1 'polypeptide(L)'
;RGLGDVYKRQVIKGTLQDWQLTIEQSIPMAASVATEDTVKFIEFHSMGATYAVYLKAFNQENQTTKEGWVSCGSFLFPYKAIRLDSLTSLVMPEREPQRFASEVKIYTQEGTITEGTIEVNRPMEIEGWKIYQLSYDETKGRWSDVSVFELVRDPWLPFVYAGIIMMMAGAVCLFVSAQKRKEEDKA
;
A
#
# COMPACT_ATOMS: atom_id res chain seq x y z
N ARG A 1 -20.23 -11.55 12.70
CA ARG A 1 -19.66 -11.00 13.95
C ARG A 1 -18.53 -10.08 13.51
N GLY A 2 -18.81 -8.76 13.58
CA GLY A 2 -17.92 -7.74 13.02
C GLY A 2 -16.71 -7.49 13.89
N LEU A 3 -15.59 -7.27 13.23
CA LEU A 3 -14.31 -6.79 13.76
C LEU A 3 -14.39 -5.36 14.35
N GLY A 4 -15.60 -4.79 14.53
CA GLY A 4 -15.81 -3.40 14.94
C GLY A 4 -15.58 -3.08 16.42
N ASP A 5 -15.53 -4.07 17.30
CA ASP A 5 -15.54 -3.81 18.76
C ASP A 5 -14.16 -3.82 19.46
N VAL A 6 -13.08 -4.16 18.74
CA VAL A 6 -11.74 -4.30 19.37
C VAL A 6 -10.98 -2.96 19.48
N TYR A 7 -11.40 -1.90 18.79
CA TYR A 7 -10.67 -0.62 18.77
C TYR A 7 -11.21 0.48 19.70
N LYS A 8 -12.21 0.20 20.49
CA LYS A 8 -12.69 1.15 21.52
C LYS A 8 -11.77 1.11 22.74
N ARG A 9 -10.96 2.17 22.89
CA ARG A 9 -10.13 2.54 24.05
C ARG A 9 -8.76 1.86 24.19
N GLN A 10 -7.92 1.90 23.17
CA GLN A 10 -6.49 1.91 23.48
C GLN A 10 -6.01 3.35 23.62
N VAL A 11 -5.69 3.77 24.85
CA VAL A 11 -4.97 5.03 25.09
C VAL A 11 -3.54 4.79 24.63
N ILE A 12 -3.19 5.27 23.45
CA ILE A 12 -1.83 5.18 22.91
C ILE A 12 -1.11 6.47 23.32
N LYS A 13 -0.02 6.30 24.06
CA LYS A 13 0.85 7.42 24.45
C LYS A 13 2.09 7.41 23.57
N GLY A 14 2.49 8.60 23.13
CA GLY A 14 3.71 8.84 22.36
C GLY A 14 4.32 10.18 22.73
N THR A 15 5.57 10.37 22.35
CA THR A 15 6.28 11.64 22.54
C THR A 15 6.70 12.18 21.19
N LEU A 16 6.52 13.47 20.97
CA LEU A 16 6.99 14.20 19.80
C LEU A 16 7.70 15.46 20.29
N GLN A 17 9.03 15.45 20.26
CA GLN A 17 9.84 16.48 20.89
C GLN A 17 9.40 16.67 22.38
N ASP A 18 9.03 17.89 22.78
CA ASP A 18 8.62 18.25 24.14
C ASP A 18 7.13 18.01 24.42
N TRP A 19 6.42 17.45 23.42
CA TRP A 19 5.01 17.18 23.50
C TRP A 19 4.73 15.71 23.82
N GLN A 20 3.97 15.47 24.87
CA GLN A 20 3.42 14.16 25.20
C GLN A 20 2.03 14.02 24.55
N LEU A 21 1.89 13.05 23.65
CA LEU A 21 0.66 12.81 22.92
C LEU A 21 -0.14 11.68 23.55
N THR A 22 -1.43 11.87 23.71
CA THR A 22 -2.36 10.85 24.19
C THR A 22 -3.54 10.77 23.24
N ILE A 23 -3.74 9.63 22.61
CA ILE A 23 -4.90 9.37 21.74
C ILE A 23 -6.04 8.90 22.63
N GLU A 24 -7.16 9.62 22.64
CA GLU A 24 -8.35 9.29 23.40
C GLU A 24 -9.39 8.54 22.59
N GLN A 25 -9.50 8.87 21.29
CA GLN A 25 -10.46 8.23 20.40
C GLN A 25 -9.84 8.05 19.01
N SER A 26 -10.18 6.94 18.37
CA SER A 26 -9.76 6.62 17.00
C SER A 26 -10.97 6.14 16.21
N ILE A 27 -11.20 6.74 15.03
CA ILE A 27 -12.26 6.38 14.11
C ILE A 27 -11.61 6.01 12.78
N PRO A 28 -11.54 4.69 12.44
CA PRO A 28 -10.89 4.21 11.22
C PRO A 28 -11.58 4.61 9.92
N MET A 29 -12.90 4.80 9.99
CA MET A 29 -13.72 5.25 8.88
C MET A 29 -14.59 6.41 9.36
N ALA A 30 -14.19 7.63 9.06
CA ALA A 30 -14.78 8.84 9.58
C ALA A 30 -15.16 9.83 8.46
N ALA A 31 -16.13 10.67 8.77
CA ALA A 31 -16.47 11.87 8.01
C ALA A 31 -16.30 13.10 8.91
N SER A 32 -15.79 14.19 8.34
CA SER A 32 -15.75 15.46 9.03
C SER A 32 -17.12 16.16 8.96
N VAL A 33 -17.60 16.61 10.09
CA VAL A 33 -18.83 17.41 10.23
C VAL A 33 -18.45 18.77 10.79
N ALA A 34 -18.72 19.81 10.01
CA ALA A 34 -18.56 21.19 10.48
C ALA A 34 -19.66 21.52 11.50
N THR A 35 -19.27 21.98 12.66
CA THR A 35 -20.15 22.58 13.66
C THR A 35 -19.79 24.07 13.73
N GLU A 36 -20.65 24.92 14.25
CA GLU A 36 -20.48 26.40 14.22
C GLU A 36 -19.07 26.86 14.65
N ASP A 37 -18.44 26.20 15.61
CA ASP A 37 -17.10 26.59 16.11
C ASP A 37 -16.00 25.54 15.88
N THR A 38 -16.34 24.29 15.53
CA THR A 38 -15.36 23.20 15.48
C THR A 38 -15.69 22.17 14.39
N VAL A 39 -14.68 21.39 14.01
CA VAL A 39 -14.85 20.21 13.16
C VAL A 39 -14.84 18.98 14.05
N LYS A 40 -15.91 18.20 13.99
CA LYS A 40 -16.03 16.89 14.64
C LYS A 40 -15.95 15.79 13.62
N PHE A 41 -15.58 14.61 14.06
CA PHE A 41 -15.57 13.41 13.22
C PHE A 41 -16.55 12.39 13.77
N ILE A 42 -17.32 11.79 12.85
CA ILE A 42 -18.31 10.74 13.13
C ILE A 42 -17.96 9.49 12.32
N GLU A 43 -18.45 8.34 12.76
CA GLU A 43 -18.33 7.11 11.98
C GLU A 43 -19.06 7.24 10.63
N PHE A 44 -18.36 6.87 9.56
CA PHE A 44 -18.87 6.97 8.19
C PHE A 44 -18.38 5.79 7.36
N HIS A 45 -19.19 4.77 7.22
CA HIS A 45 -18.85 3.52 6.55
C HIS A 45 -19.16 3.56 5.04
N SER A 46 -18.60 4.53 4.32
CA SER A 46 -18.80 4.68 2.88
C SER A 46 -17.53 5.11 2.17
N MET A 47 -17.60 5.11 0.84
CA MET A 47 -16.49 5.56 -0.01
C MET A 47 -16.07 6.98 0.36
N GLY A 48 -14.76 7.21 0.41
CA GLY A 48 -14.18 8.49 0.79
C GLY A 48 -14.03 8.73 2.28
N ALA A 49 -14.43 7.78 3.15
CA ALA A 49 -14.15 7.88 4.58
C ALA A 49 -12.66 8.09 4.86
N THR A 50 -12.35 8.95 5.81
CA THR A 50 -10.98 9.23 6.26
C THR A 50 -10.69 8.56 7.60
N TYR A 51 -9.42 8.51 7.98
CA TYR A 51 -9.03 8.11 9.33
C TYR A 51 -8.90 9.35 10.22
N ALA A 52 -9.51 9.32 11.40
CA ALA A 52 -9.47 10.44 12.33
C ALA A 52 -9.16 9.97 13.76
N VAL A 53 -8.38 10.76 14.48
CA VAL A 53 -8.09 10.55 15.90
C VAL A 53 -8.37 11.82 16.68
N TYR A 54 -8.95 11.65 17.87
CA TYR A 54 -9.01 12.70 18.86
C TYR A 54 -7.86 12.52 19.85
N LEU A 55 -7.04 13.53 20.00
CA LEU A 55 -5.86 13.46 20.86
C LEU A 55 -5.70 14.69 21.74
N LYS A 56 -4.97 14.47 22.85
CA LYS A 56 -4.44 15.51 23.73
C LYS A 56 -2.94 15.56 23.60
N ALA A 57 -2.41 16.75 23.41
CA ALA A 57 -0.97 17.04 23.39
C ALA A 57 -0.65 17.91 24.62
N PHE A 58 0.23 17.43 25.48
CA PHE A 58 0.70 18.12 26.66
C PHE A 58 2.17 18.49 26.49
N ASN A 59 2.49 19.77 26.61
CA ASN A 59 3.87 20.24 26.59
C ASN A 59 4.41 20.29 28.02
N GLN A 60 5.52 19.60 28.28
CA GLN A 60 6.11 19.51 29.64
C GLN A 60 6.81 20.80 30.09
N GLU A 61 7.38 21.56 29.13
CA GLU A 61 8.08 22.81 29.45
C GLU A 61 7.11 23.94 29.85
N ASN A 62 6.06 24.13 29.01
CA ASN A 62 5.15 25.27 29.16
C ASN A 62 3.87 24.92 29.90
N GLN A 63 3.70 23.67 30.37
CA GLN A 63 2.48 23.16 31.03
C GLN A 63 1.20 23.43 30.22
N THR A 64 1.33 23.48 28.89
CA THR A 64 0.22 23.80 27.98
C THR A 64 -0.39 22.54 27.42
N THR A 65 -1.72 22.46 27.40
CA THR A 65 -2.48 21.36 26.80
C THR A 65 -3.21 21.86 25.57
N LYS A 66 -3.08 21.11 24.47
CA LYS A 66 -3.86 21.26 23.23
C LYS A 66 -4.62 19.98 22.97
N GLU A 67 -5.87 20.09 22.55
CA GLU A 67 -6.67 18.93 22.21
C GLU A 67 -7.48 19.15 20.95
N GLY A 68 -7.84 18.09 20.26
CA GLY A 68 -8.66 18.17 19.08
C GLY A 68 -8.53 16.96 18.15
N TRP A 69 -9.18 17.08 17.02
CA TRP A 69 -9.18 16.09 15.98
C TRP A 69 -8.04 16.30 14.99
N VAL A 70 -7.37 15.19 14.62
CA VAL A 70 -6.40 15.11 13.53
C VAL A 70 -6.86 14.04 12.54
N SER A 71 -6.79 14.36 11.27
CA SER A 71 -7.18 13.45 10.18
C SER A 71 -6.26 13.61 8.99
N CYS A 72 -5.96 12.49 8.31
CA CYS A 72 -5.19 12.51 7.06
C CYS A 72 -5.98 13.07 5.87
N GLY A 73 -7.31 13.20 6.00
CA GLY A 73 -8.15 13.56 4.87
C GLY A 73 -8.43 12.41 3.91
N SER A 74 -9.14 12.70 2.85
CA SER A 74 -9.44 11.81 1.73
C SER A 74 -9.82 12.67 0.51
N PHE A 75 -10.18 12.04 -0.62
CA PHE A 75 -10.67 12.78 -1.77
C PHE A 75 -12.00 13.52 -1.55
N LEU A 76 -12.78 13.15 -0.51
CA LEU A 76 -14.03 13.83 -0.13
C LEU A 76 -13.87 14.80 1.04
N PHE A 77 -12.98 14.51 1.97
CA PHE A 77 -12.83 15.28 3.20
C PHE A 77 -11.42 15.87 3.31
N PRO A 78 -11.29 17.17 3.61
CA PRO A 78 -9.99 17.79 3.81
C PRO A 78 -9.28 17.19 5.02
N TYR A 79 -7.95 17.23 5.01
CA TYR A 79 -7.17 16.88 6.19
C TYR A 79 -7.44 17.86 7.36
N LYS A 80 -7.27 17.38 8.57
CA LYS A 80 -7.37 18.21 9.78
C LYS A 80 -6.08 18.09 10.61
N ALA A 81 -5.52 19.24 10.96
CA ALA A 81 -4.32 19.36 11.79
C ALA A 81 -4.64 20.09 13.10
N ILE A 82 -3.83 19.85 14.12
CA ILE A 82 -3.82 20.64 15.37
C ILE A 82 -2.57 21.49 15.40
N ARG A 83 -2.74 22.79 15.58
CA ARG A 83 -1.63 23.69 15.78
C ARG A 83 -1.19 23.62 17.25
N LEU A 84 0.02 23.14 17.50
CA LEU A 84 0.59 22.99 18.82
C LEU A 84 1.14 24.33 19.35
N ASP A 85 1.93 25.00 18.49
CA ASP A 85 2.50 26.32 18.76
C ASP A 85 2.57 27.19 17.49
N SER A 86 3.32 28.29 17.52
CA SER A 86 3.45 29.22 16.39
C SER A 86 4.14 28.59 15.16
N LEU A 87 5.00 27.60 15.38
CA LEU A 87 5.86 26.99 14.35
C LEU A 87 5.48 25.53 14.08
N THR A 88 4.82 24.85 15.03
CA THR A 88 4.60 23.42 15.00
C THR A 88 3.12 23.08 14.84
N SER A 89 2.82 22.20 13.89
CA SER A 89 1.49 21.64 13.72
C SER A 89 1.57 20.12 13.67
N LEU A 90 0.66 19.46 14.35
CA LEU A 90 0.51 18.02 14.30
C LEU A 90 -0.41 17.64 13.14
N VAL A 91 0.13 16.88 12.20
CA VAL A 91 -0.57 16.37 11.02
C VAL A 91 -0.51 14.85 11.01
N MET A 92 -1.49 14.23 10.40
CA MET A 92 -1.50 12.80 10.15
C MET A 92 -1.17 12.57 8.67
N PRO A 93 -0.11 11.82 8.36
CA PRO A 93 0.15 11.44 6.97
C PRO A 93 -0.94 10.51 6.45
N GLU A 94 -1.10 10.46 5.14
CA GLU A 94 -1.94 9.45 4.49
C GLU A 94 -1.40 8.06 4.79
N ARG A 95 -2.30 7.10 4.98
CA ARG A 95 -1.91 5.72 5.27
C ARG A 95 -1.35 5.10 4.01
N GLU A 96 -0.13 4.60 4.08
CA GLU A 96 0.45 3.83 2.99
C GLU A 96 -0.31 2.52 2.80
N PRO A 97 -0.78 2.24 1.58
CA PRO A 97 -1.43 0.97 1.31
C PRO A 97 -0.41 -0.17 1.39
N GLN A 98 -0.72 -1.18 2.19
CA GLN A 98 0.13 -2.35 2.37
C GLN A 98 -0.02 -3.39 1.24
N ARG A 99 -1.13 -3.32 0.50
CA ARG A 99 -1.46 -4.28 -0.54
C ARG A 99 -2.28 -3.61 -1.64
N PHE A 100 -1.85 -3.83 -2.87
CA PHE A 100 -2.59 -3.46 -4.06
C PHE A 100 -3.07 -4.74 -4.73
N ALA A 101 -4.37 -4.95 -4.74
CA ALA A 101 -5.00 -6.12 -5.30
C ALA A 101 -6.34 -5.75 -5.94
N SER A 102 -6.63 -6.33 -7.08
CA SER A 102 -7.90 -6.19 -7.78
C SER A 102 -8.57 -7.54 -7.95
N GLU A 103 -9.82 -7.63 -7.53
CA GLU A 103 -10.66 -8.80 -7.83
C GLU A 103 -11.20 -8.62 -9.25
N VAL A 104 -10.95 -9.61 -10.10
CA VAL A 104 -11.32 -9.57 -11.51
C VAL A 104 -12.13 -10.79 -11.91
N LYS A 105 -13.02 -10.57 -12.84
CA LYS A 105 -13.74 -11.62 -13.55
C LYS A 105 -13.42 -11.50 -15.04
N ILE A 106 -12.77 -12.52 -15.58
CA ILE A 106 -12.27 -12.54 -16.95
C ILE A 106 -13.16 -13.44 -17.78
N TYR A 107 -13.59 -12.91 -18.91
CA TYR A 107 -14.35 -13.62 -19.94
C TYR A 107 -13.47 -13.80 -21.14
N THR A 108 -13.17 -15.06 -21.53
CA THR A 108 -12.40 -15.34 -22.73
C THR A 108 -13.32 -15.50 -23.93
N GLN A 109 -12.75 -15.39 -25.13
CA GLN A 109 -13.51 -15.62 -26.37
C GLN A 109 -14.00 -17.07 -26.52
N GLU A 110 -13.32 -18.00 -25.85
CA GLU A 110 -13.68 -19.43 -25.85
C GLU A 110 -14.82 -19.75 -24.85
N GLY A 111 -15.34 -18.72 -24.15
CA GLY A 111 -16.43 -18.87 -23.19
C GLY A 111 -15.99 -19.28 -21.78
N THR A 112 -14.69 -19.35 -21.52
CA THR A 112 -14.18 -19.61 -20.17
C THR A 112 -14.37 -18.39 -19.28
N ILE A 113 -14.92 -18.61 -18.08
CA ILE A 113 -15.06 -17.57 -17.06
C ILE A 113 -14.12 -17.91 -15.92
N THR A 114 -13.19 -17.00 -15.63
CA THR A 114 -12.25 -17.19 -14.53
C THR A 114 -12.33 -15.98 -13.59
N GLU A 115 -12.47 -16.25 -12.31
CA GLU A 115 -12.45 -15.25 -11.26
C GLU A 115 -11.16 -15.37 -10.47
N GLY A 116 -10.54 -14.26 -10.11
CA GLY A 116 -9.32 -14.26 -9.33
C GLY A 116 -8.90 -12.88 -8.86
N THR A 117 -7.84 -12.87 -8.06
CA THR A 117 -7.24 -11.65 -7.54
C THR A 117 -5.91 -11.42 -8.22
N ILE A 118 -5.74 -10.24 -8.83
CA ILE A 118 -4.46 -9.80 -9.40
C ILE A 118 -3.83 -8.84 -8.40
N GLU A 119 -2.59 -9.12 -8.03
CA GLU A 119 -1.80 -8.29 -7.12
C GLU A 119 -0.56 -7.75 -7.83
N VAL A 120 -0.02 -6.66 -7.31
CA VAL A 120 1.30 -6.18 -7.74
C VAL A 120 2.33 -7.30 -7.50
N ASN A 121 3.13 -7.63 -8.53
CA ASN A 121 4.11 -8.73 -8.54
C ASN A 121 3.53 -10.17 -8.49
N ARG A 122 2.19 -10.32 -8.58
CA ARG A 122 1.53 -11.63 -8.69
C ARG A 122 0.54 -11.60 -9.85
N PRO A 123 1.03 -11.79 -11.09
CA PRO A 123 0.18 -11.80 -12.27
C PRO A 123 -0.74 -13.03 -12.25
N MET A 124 -1.90 -12.85 -12.86
CA MET A 124 -2.81 -13.96 -13.15
C MET A 124 -2.48 -14.49 -14.55
N GLU A 125 -2.42 -15.83 -14.69
CA GLU A 125 -2.19 -16.49 -15.97
C GLU A 125 -3.48 -17.12 -16.48
N ILE A 126 -3.83 -16.82 -17.75
CA ILE A 126 -4.97 -17.41 -18.42
C ILE A 126 -4.66 -17.57 -19.93
N GLU A 127 -4.83 -18.77 -20.47
CA GLU A 127 -4.64 -19.09 -21.90
C GLU A 127 -3.30 -18.59 -22.48
N GLY A 128 -2.23 -18.64 -21.67
CA GLY A 128 -0.89 -18.17 -22.06
C GLY A 128 -0.70 -16.65 -22.01
N TRP A 129 -1.69 -15.91 -21.51
CA TRP A 129 -1.56 -14.50 -21.17
C TRP A 129 -1.21 -14.34 -19.70
N LYS A 130 -0.35 -13.38 -19.40
CA LYS A 130 -0.06 -12.90 -18.05
C LYS A 130 -0.67 -11.52 -17.89
N ILE A 131 -1.50 -11.37 -16.85
CA ILE A 131 -2.21 -10.13 -16.56
C ILE A 131 -1.59 -9.53 -15.31
N TYR A 132 -0.95 -8.38 -15.46
CA TYR A 132 -0.30 -7.63 -14.40
C TYR A 132 -1.16 -6.45 -13.99
N GLN A 133 -1.19 -6.12 -12.71
CA GLN A 133 -1.71 -4.85 -12.25
C GLN A 133 -0.65 -3.76 -12.46
N LEU A 134 -0.93 -2.81 -13.34
CA LEU A 134 -0.01 -1.73 -13.70
C LEU A 134 -0.20 -0.51 -12.80
N SER A 135 -1.44 -0.03 -12.66
CA SER A 135 -1.76 1.14 -11.86
C SER A 135 -3.24 1.16 -11.42
N TYR A 136 -3.60 2.17 -10.67
CA TYR A 136 -4.96 2.45 -10.21
C TYR A 136 -5.17 3.97 -10.18
N ASP A 137 -6.41 4.44 -9.93
CA ASP A 137 -6.67 5.87 -9.75
C ASP A 137 -6.12 6.34 -8.39
N GLU A 138 -4.96 6.97 -8.42
CA GLU A 138 -4.26 7.47 -7.23
C GLU A 138 -5.03 8.60 -6.53
N THR A 139 -5.90 9.33 -7.25
CA THR A 139 -6.67 10.43 -6.65
C THR A 139 -7.68 9.95 -5.62
N LYS A 140 -8.23 8.76 -5.83
CA LYS A 140 -9.14 8.10 -4.89
C LYS A 140 -8.42 7.16 -3.91
N GLY A 141 -7.13 6.87 -4.14
CA GLY A 141 -6.33 6.00 -3.31
C GLY A 141 -6.99 4.63 -3.07
N ARG A 142 -7.16 4.25 -1.80
CA ARG A 142 -7.80 2.96 -1.44
C ARG A 142 -9.27 2.81 -1.88
N TRP A 143 -9.90 3.88 -2.34
CA TRP A 143 -11.27 3.92 -2.82
C TRP A 143 -11.36 3.88 -4.34
N SER A 144 -10.24 3.65 -5.01
CA SER A 144 -10.22 3.53 -6.46
C SER A 144 -11.12 2.39 -6.94
N ASP A 145 -11.95 2.70 -7.89
CA ASP A 145 -12.82 1.77 -8.64
C ASP A 145 -12.25 1.48 -10.04
N VAL A 146 -11.10 2.06 -10.35
CA VAL A 146 -10.40 1.88 -11.63
C VAL A 146 -9.06 1.22 -11.40
N SER A 147 -8.80 0.13 -12.10
CA SER A 147 -7.52 -0.54 -12.18
C SER A 147 -7.06 -0.66 -13.61
N VAL A 148 -5.79 -0.40 -13.86
CA VAL A 148 -5.16 -0.55 -15.17
C VAL A 148 -4.36 -1.83 -15.17
N PHE A 149 -4.63 -2.69 -16.15
CA PHE A 149 -3.95 -3.97 -16.31
C PHE A 149 -3.11 -3.96 -17.59
N GLU A 150 -1.95 -4.59 -17.49
CA GLU A 150 -1.10 -4.92 -18.64
C GLU A 150 -1.23 -6.39 -18.97
N LEU A 151 -1.55 -6.69 -20.22
CA LEU A 151 -1.65 -8.06 -20.73
C LEU A 151 -0.42 -8.37 -21.57
N VAL A 152 0.36 -9.36 -21.13
CA VAL A 152 1.58 -9.78 -21.79
C VAL A 152 1.44 -11.22 -22.26
N ARG A 153 1.79 -11.47 -23.53
CA ARG A 153 1.92 -12.81 -24.10
C ARG A 153 3.23 -12.90 -24.84
N ASP A 154 4.12 -13.74 -24.35
CA ASP A 154 5.43 -13.96 -24.97
C ASP A 154 5.62 -15.44 -25.35
N PRO A 155 5.25 -15.84 -26.58
CA PRO A 155 5.40 -17.20 -27.06
C PRO A 155 6.87 -17.58 -27.33
N TRP A 156 7.78 -16.59 -27.38
CA TRP A 156 9.20 -16.81 -27.70
C TRP A 156 10.07 -17.04 -26.46
N LEU A 157 9.53 -16.82 -25.27
CA LEU A 157 10.25 -16.96 -24.01
C LEU A 157 10.94 -18.33 -23.83
N PRO A 158 10.33 -19.48 -24.19
CA PRO A 158 11.02 -20.77 -24.10
C PRO A 158 12.27 -20.87 -24.97
N PHE A 159 12.27 -20.24 -26.14
CA PHE A 159 13.44 -20.22 -27.01
C PHE A 159 14.59 -19.37 -26.44
N VAL A 160 14.25 -18.28 -25.78
CA VAL A 160 15.23 -17.44 -25.08
C VAL A 160 15.90 -18.26 -23.95
N TYR A 161 15.12 -18.97 -23.15
CA TYR A 161 15.67 -19.83 -22.08
C TYR A 161 16.53 -20.96 -22.66
N ALA A 162 16.12 -21.61 -23.76
CA ALA A 162 16.94 -22.61 -24.42
C ALA A 162 18.29 -22.05 -24.87
N GLY A 163 18.30 -20.84 -25.45
CA GLY A 163 19.52 -20.11 -25.78
C GLY A 163 20.44 -19.83 -24.61
N ILE A 164 19.89 -19.36 -23.51
CA ILE A 164 20.64 -19.11 -22.26
C ILE A 164 21.27 -20.41 -21.73
N ILE A 165 20.50 -21.49 -21.65
CA ILE A 165 20.99 -22.81 -21.19
C ILE A 165 22.12 -23.30 -22.09
N MET A 166 21.96 -23.17 -23.41
CA MET A 166 22.98 -23.58 -24.38
C MET A 166 24.27 -22.77 -24.22
N MET A 167 24.15 -21.47 -23.99
CA MET A 167 25.29 -20.59 -23.74
C MET A 167 26.03 -20.97 -22.42
N MET A 168 25.29 -21.28 -21.35
CA MET A 168 25.86 -21.75 -20.11
C MET A 168 26.59 -23.09 -20.27
N ALA A 169 25.98 -24.04 -20.99
CA ALA A 169 26.61 -25.32 -21.27
C ALA A 169 27.90 -25.14 -22.07
N GLY A 170 27.90 -24.28 -23.12
CA GLY A 170 29.09 -23.93 -23.86
C GLY A 170 30.22 -23.34 -23.00
N ALA A 171 29.88 -22.44 -22.10
CA ALA A 171 30.86 -21.88 -21.15
C ALA A 171 31.48 -22.96 -20.25
N VAL A 172 30.66 -23.86 -19.71
CA VAL A 172 31.16 -25.00 -18.88
C VAL A 172 32.09 -25.90 -19.72
N CYS A 173 31.72 -26.24 -20.96
CA CYS A 173 32.57 -27.02 -21.85
C CYS A 173 33.92 -26.37 -22.13
N LEU A 174 33.94 -25.05 -22.34
CA LEU A 174 35.18 -24.30 -22.51
C LEU A 174 36.07 -24.33 -21.27
N PHE A 175 35.52 -24.19 -20.09
CA PHE A 175 36.28 -24.28 -18.82
C PHE A 175 36.89 -25.68 -18.63
N VAL A 176 36.11 -26.73 -18.84
CA VAL A 176 36.59 -28.11 -18.72
C VAL A 176 37.67 -28.40 -19.75
N SER A 177 37.50 -27.97 -21.01
CA SER A 177 38.49 -28.17 -22.05
C SER A 177 39.79 -27.39 -21.81
N ALA A 178 39.65 -26.14 -21.27
CA ALA A 178 40.84 -25.35 -20.92
C ALA A 178 41.64 -25.96 -19.73
N GLN A 179 40.93 -26.60 -18.80
CA GLN A 179 41.58 -27.31 -17.69
C GLN A 179 42.36 -28.54 -18.16
N LYS A 180 41.76 -29.37 -19.04
CA LYS A 180 42.45 -30.56 -19.61
C LYS A 180 43.72 -30.17 -20.36
N ARG A 181 43.65 -29.11 -21.17
CA ARG A 181 44.82 -28.64 -21.94
C ARG A 181 45.97 -28.19 -21.04
N LYS A 182 45.68 -27.56 -19.88
CA LYS A 182 46.68 -27.16 -18.90
C LYS A 182 47.33 -28.35 -18.19
N GLU A 183 46.65 -29.49 -18.08
CA GLU A 183 47.18 -30.72 -17.50
C GLU A 183 48.09 -31.43 -18.52
N GLU A 184 47.73 -31.45 -19.80
CA GLU A 184 48.55 -32.03 -20.86
C GLU A 184 49.87 -31.27 -21.10
N ASP A 185 49.87 -29.94 -20.97
CA ASP A 185 51.07 -29.08 -21.08
C ASP A 185 52.02 -29.21 -19.91
N LYS A 186 51.63 -29.86 -18.81
CA LYS A 186 52.44 -30.05 -17.61
C LYS A 186 53.00 -31.46 -17.43
N ALA A 187 52.60 -32.42 -18.28
CA ALA A 187 53.06 -33.80 -18.29
C ALA A 187 54.17 -33.96 -19.34
#